data_917ce1342456f71cdc888bf6acc03cc5
#
_entry.id   917ce1342456f71cdc888bf6acc03cc5
#
_cell.length_a   1.000
_cell.length_b   1.000
_cell.length_c   1.000
_cell.angle_alpha   90.00
_cell.angle_beta   90.00
_cell.angle_gamma   90.00
#
_symmetry.space_group_name_H-M   'P 1'
#
loop_
_entity.id
_entity.type
_entity.pdbx_description
1 polymer ?
#
loop_
_entity_poly.entity_id
_entity_poly.type
_entity_poly.pdbx_seq_one_letter_code
_entity_poly.pdbx_strand_id
1 'polypeptide(L)'
;MHEKEKLRKEEKKRIATAAAKLIEENDSIIIASGSTVHTFAEHITPINHLTVVTASLKTSLLLNTINNIEVIQLGGIVRKNSFSVIGDYTSLFFEQITCSKLFLGVDGIDLEYGITNSNIEEAVLNKKMIEASLRTIILADSSKFGRRGFGKICSLDCIDVIITDSGISQSMAQAIEEMGIELIIV
;
A
#
# COMPACT_ATOMS: atom_id res chain seq x y z
N MET A 1 7.07 -3.72 -13.65
CA MET A 1 7.44 -3.92 -12.25
C MET A 1 8.96 -3.97 -12.07
N HIS A 2 9.70 -4.76 -12.85
CA HIS A 2 11.18 -4.84 -12.73
C HIS A 2 11.94 -3.50 -12.77
N GLU A 3 11.51 -2.54 -13.58
CA GLU A 3 12.15 -1.21 -13.61
C GLU A 3 11.84 -0.41 -12.34
N LYS A 4 10.58 -0.42 -11.88
CA LYS A 4 10.18 0.26 -10.64
C LYS A 4 10.85 -0.35 -9.40
N GLU A 5 11.17 -1.66 -9.39
CA GLU A 5 11.87 -2.33 -8.28
C GLU A 5 13.30 -1.82 -8.11
N LYS A 6 13.99 -1.47 -9.19
CA LYS A 6 15.38 -0.98 -9.17
C LYS A 6 15.50 0.49 -8.80
N LEU A 7 14.45 1.28 -9.06
CA LEU A 7 14.43 2.72 -8.78
C LEU A 7 14.24 2.97 -7.28
N ARG A 8 15.06 3.85 -6.71
CA ARG A 8 14.95 4.32 -5.32
C ARG A 8 14.90 3.18 -4.30
N LYS A 9 15.81 2.22 -4.44
CA LYS A 9 15.82 1.00 -3.61
C LYS A 9 16.06 1.29 -2.13
N GLU A 10 16.96 2.22 -1.82
CA GLU A 10 17.30 2.57 -0.45
C GLU A 10 16.15 3.33 0.24
N GLU A 11 15.49 4.26 -0.47
CA GLU A 11 14.32 4.97 0.03
C GLU A 11 13.19 3.99 0.36
N LYS A 12 12.88 3.07 -0.56
CA LYS A 12 11.86 2.03 -0.34
C LYS A 12 12.18 1.14 0.85
N LYS A 13 13.45 0.80 1.06
CA LYS A 13 13.88 0.00 2.19
C LYS A 13 13.66 0.73 3.53
N ARG A 14 13.97 2.04 3.59
CA ARG A 14 13.71 2.84 4.79
C ARG A 14 12.20 2.95 5.06
N ILE A 15 11.40 3.26 4.02
CA ILE A 15 9.94 3.30 4.10
C ILE A 15 9.39 1.95 4.58
N ALA A 16 9.85 0.84 3.99
CA ALA A 16 9.44 -0.52 4.36
C ALA A 16 9.76 -0.85 5.82
N THR A 17 10.95 -0.49 6.29
CA THR A 17 11.38 -0.71 7.67
C THR A 17 10.52 0.09 8.67
N ALA A 18 10.16 1.33 8.32
CA ALA A 18 9.26 2.13 9.17
C ALA A 18 7.83 1.56 9.16
N ALA A 19 7.33 1.16 8.00
CA ALA A 19 6.01 0.56 7.87
C ALA A 19 5.86 -0.74 8.67
N ALA A 20 6.89 -1.59 8.69
CA ALA A 20 6.87 -2.85 9.43
C ALA A 20 6.70 -2.66 10.96
N LYS A 21 7.12 -1.53 11.49
CA LYS A 21 6.95 -1.20 12.92
C LYS A 21 5.50 -0.85 13.29
N LEU A 22 4.64 -0.60 12.31
CA LEU A 22 3.22 -0.32 12.54
C LEU A 22 2.35 -1.58 12.61
N ILE A 23 2.94 -2.76 12.40
CA ILE A 23 2.24 -4.04 12.53
C ILE A 23 2.25 -4.42 14.01
N GLU A 24 1.08 -4.81 14.50
CA GLU A 24 0.84 -5.24 15.87
C GLU A 24 0.42 -6.72 15.93
N GLU A 25 0.52 -7.33 17.11
CA GLU A 25 0.06 -8.71 17.31
C GLU A 25 -1.43 -8.83 17.04
N ASN A 26 -1.83 -9.93 16.39
CA ASN A 26 -3.20 -10.22 15.98
C ASN A 26 -3.83 -9.23 14.99
N ASP A 27 -3.01 -8.43 14.30
CA ASP A 27 -3.50 -7.60 13.21
C ASP A 27 -4.10 -8.45 12.07
N SER A 28 -5.10 -7.92 11.43
CA SER A 28 -5.55 -8.30 10.10
C SER A 28 -5.21 -7.15 9.16
N ILE A 29 -4.33 -7.38 8.20
CA ILE A 29 -3.85 -6.32 7.32
C ILE A 29 -4.13 -6.62 5.86
N ILE A 30 -4.37 -5.58 5.09
CA ILE A 30 -4.39 -5.64 3.64
C ILE A 30 -3.03 -5.16 3.12
N ILE A 31 -2.40 -5.95 2.27
CA ILE A 31 -1.18 -5.57 1.57
C ILE A 31 -1.50 -5.47 0.07
N ALA A 32 -1.49 -4.26 -0.47
CA ALA A 32 -1.74 -4.01 -1.88
C ALA A 32 -0.58 -4.49 -2.78
N SER A 33 -0.65 -4.24 -4.06
CA SER A 33 0.44 -4.52 -5.01
C SER A 33 1.32 -3.29 -5.23
N GLY A 34 2.59 -3.53 -5.58
CA GLY A 34 3.54 -2.47 -5.91
C GLY A 34 4.94 -2.74 -5.37
N SER A 35 5.95 -2.09 -5.94
CA SER A 35 7.35 -2.37 -5.58
C SER A 35 7.71 -1.94 -4.17
N THR A 36 7.21 -0.81 -3.68
CA THR A 36 7.45 -0.33 -2.30
C THR A 36 6.76 -1.24 -1.29
N VAL A 37 5.52 -1.65 -1.60
CA VAL A 37 4.74 -2.56 -0.75
C VAL A 37 5.33 -3.97 -0.74
N HIS A 38 5.90 -4.42 -1.86
CA HIS A 38 6.62 -5.69 -1.89
C HIS A 38 7.88 -5.63 -1.01
N THR A 39 8.66 -4.55 -1.10
CA THR A 39 9.80 -4.34 -0.19
C THR A 39 9.34 -4.31 1.28
N PHE A 40 8.18 -3.70 1.58
CA PHE A 40 7.61 -3.75 2.93
C PHE A 40 7.32 -5.19 3.36
N ALA A 41 6.71 -6.01 2.51
CA ALA A 41 6.43 -7.41 2.82
C ALA A 41 7.72 -8.20 3.14
N GLU A 42 8.86 -7.90 2.48
CA GLU A 42 10.17 -8.48 2.77
C GLU A 42 10.72 -8.10 4.17
N HIS A 43 10.20 -7.04 4.80
CA HIS A 43 10.62 -6.55 6.11
C HIS A 43 9.65 -6.92 7.24
N ILE A 44 8.58 -7.64 6.94
CA ILE A 44 7.69 -8.17 7.97
C ILE A 44 8.43 -9.24 8.76
N THR A 45 8.61 -8.99 10.04
CA THR A 45 9.21 -9.96 10.97
C THR A 45 8.12 -10.85 11.59
N PRO A 46 8.43 -12.10 11.93
CA PRO A 46 7.47 -12.96 12.60
C PRO A 46 6.95 -12.34 13.90
N ILE A 47 5.63 -12.31 14.04
CA ILE A 47 4.90 -11.96 15.25
C ILE A 47 4.01 -13.14 15.62
N ASN A 48 3.36 -13.12 16.78
CA ASN A 48 2.61 -14.30 17.26
C ASN A 48 1.50 -14.74 16.31
N HIS A 49 0.76 -13.80 15.75
CA HIS A 49 -0.25 -14.08 14.74
C HIS A 49 -0.51 -12.84 13.86
N LEU A 50 -0.54 -13.04 12.55
CA LEU A 50 -0.87 -12.00 11.57
C LEU A 50 -1.72 -12.59 10.45
N THR A 51 -2.85 -11.97 10.15
CA THR A 51 -3.64 -12.30 8.95
C THR A 51 -3.33 -11.27 7.86
N VAL A 52 -2.95 -11.73 6.68
CA VAL A 52 -2.64 -10.88 5.53
C VAL A 52 -3.58 -11.18 4.37
N VAL A 53 -4.34 -10.19 3.94
CA VAL A 53 -5.15 -10.23 2.71
C VAL A 53 -4.39 -9.54 1.60
N THR A 54 -4.18 -10.20 0.46
CA THR A 54 -3.45 -9.58 -0.64
C THR A 54 -3.94 -10.02 -2.02
N ALA A 55 -3.89 -9.08 -2.95
CA ALA A 55 -4.05 -9.31 -4.40
C ALA A 55 -2.71 -9.62 -5.09
N SER A 56 -1.58 -9.47 -4.41
CA SER A 56 -0.24 -9.64 -4.97
C SER A 56 0.24 -11.08 -4.86
N LEU A 57 0.43 -11.75 -5.99
CA LEU A 57 1.00 -13.11 -6.02
C LEU A 57 2.41 -13.18 -5.43
N LYS A 58 3.23 -12.15 -5.64
CA LYS A 58 4.59 -12.08 -5.07
C LYS A 58 4.57 -11.98 -3.55
N THR A 59 3.70 -11.13 -3.01
CA THR A 59 3.53 -10.96 -1.56
C THR A 59 3.01 -12.25 -0.93
N SER A 60 2.03 -12.88 -1.55
CA SER A 60 1.47 -14.16 -1.08
C SER A 60 2.53 -15.26 -1.02
N LEU A 61 3.29 -15.47 -2.09
CA LEU A 61 4.36 -16.46 -2.13
C LEU A 61 5.43 -16.19 -1.07
N LEU A 62 5.79 -14.94 -0.84
CA LEU A 62 6.78 -14.55 0.16
C LEU A 62 6.28 -14.85 1.58
N LEU A 63 5.12 -14.34 1.93
CA LEU A 63 4.63 -14.39 3.32
C LEU A 63 4.11 -15.77 3.71
N ASN A 64 3.62 -16.58 2.78
CA ASN A 64 3.17 -17.95 3.05
C ASN A 64 4.29 -18.88 3.53
N THR A 65 5.56 -18.47 3.44
CA THR A 65 6.71 -19.21 3.97
C THR A 65 7.02 -18.88 5.43
N ILE A 66 6.39 -17.86 6.00
CA ILE A 66 6.64 -17.38 7.37
C ILE A 66 5.63 -18.01 8.32
N ASN A 67 6.12 -18.68 9.36
CA ASN A 67 5.26 -19.24 10.40
C ASN A 67 4.45 -18.12 11.10
N ASN A 68 3.24 -18.45 11.54
CA ASN A 68 2.30 -17.54 12.22
C ASN A 68 1.74 -16.39 11.35
N ILE A 69 1.96 -16.42 10.03
CA ILE A 69 1.28 -15.55 9.08
C ILE A 69 0.26 -16.38 8.29
N GLU A 70 -1.01 -16.05 8.44
CA GLU A 70 -2.09 -16.57 7.61
C GLU A 70 -2.25 -15.67 6.39
N VAL A 71 -2.11 -16.23 5.18
CA VAL A 71 -2.22 -15.46 3.94
C VAL A 71 -3.50 -15.80 3.20
N ILE A 72 -4.37 -14.82 3.03
CA ILE A 72 -5.56 -14.88 2.20
C ILE A 72 -5.23 -14.27 0.83
N GLN A 73 -4.93 -15.14 -0.15
CA GLN A 73 -4.69 -14.72 -1.53
C GLN A 73 -6.02 -14.53 -2.25
N LEU A 74 -6.24 -13.32 -2.77
CA LEU A 74 -7.42 -13.04 -3.59
C LEU A 74 -7.33 -13.69 -4.96
N GLY A 75 -8.46 -14.20 -5.45
CA GLY A 75 -8.60 -14.73 -6.81
C GLY A 75 -9.01 -13.65 -7.80
N GLY A 76 -8.76 -13.89 -9.09
CA GLY A 76 -9.17 -12.99 -10.17
C GLY A 76 -8.30 -13.10 -11.41
N ILE A 77 -8.34 -12.08 -12.27
CA ILE A 77 -7.54 -12.01 -13.50
C ILE A 77 -6.13 -11.52 -13.16
N VAL A 78 -5.12 -12.34 -13.48
CA VAL A 78 -3.72 -12.00 -13.20
C VAL A 78 -3.19 -10.98 -14.20
N ARG A 79 -2.71 -9.86 -13.70
CA ARG A 79 -2.00 -8.85 -14.48
C ARG A 79 -0.52 -9.20 -14.61
N LYS A 80 -0.05 -9.37 -15.84
CA LYS A 80 1.35 -9.75 -16.14
C LYS A 80 2.39 -8.74 -15.62
N ASN A 81 2.06 -7.45 -15.64
CA ASN A 81 3.00 -6.37 -15.31
C ASN A 81 3.19 -6.16 -13.80
N SER A 82 2.16 -6.38 -12.99
CA SER A 82 2.18 -6.15 -11.54
C SER A 82 2.20 -7.45 -10.73
N PHE A 83 1.91 -8.60 -11.36
CA PHE A 83 1.70 -9.87 -10.65
C PHE A 83 0.63 -9.76 -9.56
N SER A 84 -0.40 -8.94 -9.84
CA SER A 84 -1.57 -8.79 -8.99
C SER A 84 -2.81 -9.33 -9.67
N VAL A 85 -3.80 -9.69 -8.89
CA VAL A 85 -5.12 -10.05 -9.38
C VAL A 85 -6.04 -8.84 -9.33
N ILE A 86 -6.95 -8.76 -10.30
CA ILE A 86 -7.99 -7.75 -10.43
C ILE A 86 -9.30 -8.41 -10.85
N GLY A 87 -10.39 -7.66 -10.82
CA GLY A 87 -11.71 -8.06 -11.32
C GLY A 87 -12.79 -7.95 -10.24
N ASP A 88 -14.03 -8.14 -10.66
CA ASP A 88 -15.21 -7.94 -9.81
C ASP A 88 -15.23 -8.88 -8.61
N TYR A 89 -14.89 -10.15 -8.79
CA TYR A 89 -14.81 -11.12 -7.69
C TYR A 89 -13.77 -10.72 -6.64
N THR A 90 -12.62 -10.15 -7.08
CA THR A 90 -11.58 -9.63 -6.18
C THR A 90 -12.12 -8.46 -5.36
N SER A 91 -12.88 -7.58 -5.99
CA SER A 91 -13.48 -6.39 -5.35
C SER A 91 -14.58 -6.76 -4.36
N LEU A 92 -15.45 -7.71 -4.71
CA LEU A 92 -16.55 -8.17 -3.86
C LEU A 92 -16.09 -8.81 -2.55
N PHE A 93 -14.90 -9.40 -2.52
CA PHE A 93 -14.35 -9.97 -1.28
C PHE A 93 -14.22 -8.91 -0.17
N PHE A 94 -13.83 -7.68 -0.53
CA PHE A 94 -13.65 -6.59 0.43
C PHE A 94 -14.96 -6.10 1.08
N GLU A 95 -16.11 -6.44 0.51
CA GLU A 95 -17.43 -6.16 1.12
C GLU A 95 -17.76 -7.11 2.29
N GLN A 96 -17.01 -8.20 2.43
CA GLN A 96 -17.23 -9.25 3.43
C GLN A 96 -16.30 -9.16 4.63
N ILE A 97 -15.30 -8.26 4.60
CA ILE A 97 -14.24 -8.20 5.62
C ILE A 97 -14.02 -6.77 6.09
N THR A 98 -13.40 -6.65 7.27
CA THR A 98 -12.80 -5.42 7.77
C THR A 98 -11.41 -5.75 8.32
N CYS A 99 -10.38 -5.06 7.85
CA CYS A 99 -9.02 -5.23 8.33
C CYS A 99 -8.59 -4.02 9.18
N SER A 100 -7.67 -4.24 10.12
CA SER A 100 -7.15 -3.19 10.99
C SER A 100 -6.36 -2.14 10.21
N LYS A 101 -5.57 -2.57 9.22
CA LYS A 101 -4.67 -1.68 8.46
C LYS A 101 -4.60 -2.07 6.99
N LEU A 102 -4.46 -1.06 6.12
CA LEU A 102 -4.09 -1.21 4.72
C LEU A 102 -2.71 -0.58 4.49
N PHE A 103 -1.82 -1.32 3.86
CA PHE A 103 -0.55 -0.80 3.33
C PHE A 103 -0.64 -0.70 1.80
N LEU A 104 -0.63 0.53 1.30
CA LEU A 104 -0.91 0.85 -0.10
C LEU A 104 0.22 1.62 -0.76
N GLY A 105 0.73 1.11 -1.88
CA GLY A 105 1.63 1.83 -2.78
C GLY A 105 0.86 2.56 -3.87
N VAL A 106 1.34 3.76 -4.26
CA VAL A 106 0.65 4.63 -5.20
C VAL A 106 1.58 5.16 -6.29
N ASP A 107 1.03 5.62 -7.39
CA ASP A 107 1.81 6.22 -8.49
C ASP A 107 1.82 7.75 -8.43
N GLY A 108 0.85 8.37 -7.78
CA GLY A 108 0.80 9.82 -7.61
C GLY A 108 0.02 10.25 -6.36
N ILE A 109 0.51 11.33 -5.73
CA ILE A 109 -0.08 12.03 -4.59
C ILE A 109 -0.17 13.51 -4.97
N ASP A 110 -1.38 14.06 -5.03
CA ASP A 110 -1.64 15.45 -5.37
C ASP A 110 -2.58 16.05 -4.32
N LEU A 111 -2.25 17.23 -3.80
CA LEU A 111 -2.98 17.84 -2.68
C LEU A 111 -4.47 18.12 -3.00
N GLU A 112 -4.78 18.48 -4.25
CA GLU A 112 -6.14 18.79 -4.67
C GLU A 112 -6.86 17.57 -5.24
N TYR A 113 -6.15 16.77 -6.05
CA TYR A 113 -6.76 15.65 -6.77
C TYR A 113 -6.84 14.38 -5.94
N GLY A 114 -5.88 14.19 -5.00
CA GLY A 114 -5.79 13.03 -4.13
C GLY A 114 -4.81 11.96 -4.63
N ILE A 115 -5.11 10.70 -4.32
CA ILE A 115 -4.27 9.53 -4.55
C ILE A 115 -4.63 8.86 -5.86
N THR A 116 -3.61 8.47 -6.64
CA THR A 116 -3.80 7.93 -7.99
C THR A 116 -2.89 6.76 -8.33
N ASN A 117 -3.36 5.90 -9.23
CA ASN A 117 -2.55 4.86 -9.89
C ASN A 117 -2.54 5.05 -11.42
N SER A 118 -1.57 4.42 -12.07
CA SER A 118 -1.45 4.42 -13.54
C SER A 118 -2.48 3.52 -14.26
N ASN A 119 -3.20 2.67 -13.54
CA ASN A 119 -4.20 1.76 -14.06
C ASN A 119 -5.53 1.92 -13.32
N ILE A 120 -6.63 2.01 -14.08
CA ILE A 120 -7.95 2.27 -13.51
C ILE A 120 -8.52 1.07 -12.74
N GLU A 121 -8.28 -0.16 -13.18
CA GLU A 121 -8.77 -1.36 -12.50
C GLU A 121 -8.06 -1.57 -11.15
N GLU A 122 -6.75 -1.27 -11.09
CA GLU A 122 -6.02 -1.24 -9.82
C GLU A 122 -6.52 -0.11 -8.91
N ALA A 123 -6.86 1.05 -9.45
CA ALA A 123 -7.40 2.16 -8.67
C ALA A 123 -8.76 1.80 -8.06
N VAL A 124 -9.64 1.14 -8.83
CA VAL A 124 -10.93 0.64 -8.32
C VAL A 124 -10.75 -0.38 -7.20
N LEU A 125 -9.85 -1.35 -7.38
CA LEU A 125 -9.55 -2.36 -6.36
C LEU A 125 -8.96 -1.72 -5.10
N ASN A 126 -8.01 -0.78 -5.26
CA ASN A 126 -7.40 -0.08 -4.12
C ASN A 126 -8.41 0.76 -3.33
N LYS A 127 -9.41 1.35 -4.00
CA LYS A 127 -10.51 2.02 -3.33
C LYS A 127 -11.31 1.04 -2.45
N LYS A 128 -11.60 -0.16 -2.94
CA LYS A 128 -12.27 -1.21 -2.15
C LYS A 128 -11.42 -1.67 -0.96
N MET A 129 -10.10 -1.72 -1.10
CA MET A 129 -9.18 -2.01 0.01
C MET A 129 -9.24 -0.92 1.10
N ILE A 130 -9.32 0.37 0.70
CA ILE A 130 -9.49 1.49 1.64
C ILE A 130 -10.82 1.37 2.39
N GLU A 131 -11.92 1.12 1.67
CA GLU A 131 -13.25 0.96 2.26
C GLU A 131 -13.33 -0.21 3.27
N ALA A 132 -12.49 -1.23 3.11
CA ALA A 132 -12.41 -2.43 3.96
C ALA A 132 -11.37 -2.32 5.08
N SER A 133 -10.75 -1.16 5.32
CA SER A 133 -9.72 -0.98 6.34
C SER A 133 -10.04 0.14 7.31
N LEU A 134 -9.64 -0.05 8.59
CA LEU A 134 -9.83 0.95 9.64
C LEU A 134 -8.76 2.04 9.61
N ARG A 135 -7.57 1.74 9.07
CA ARG A 135 -6.45 2.69 8.96
C ARG A 135 -5.73 2.48 7.63
N THR A 136 -5.64 3.53 6.82
CA THR A 136 -4.97 3.52 5.51
C THR A 136 -3.59 4.14 5.60
N ILE A 137 -2.57 3.36 5.25
CA ILE A 137 -1.15 3.74 5.30
C ILE A 137 -0.58 3.73 3.88
N ILE A 138 -0.18 4.89 3.40
CA ILE A 138 0.46 5.04 2.09
C ILE A 138 1.97 4.88 2.20
N LEU A 139 2.55 4.03 1.36
CA LEU A 139 3.99 3.83 1.23
C LEU A 139 4.46 4.40 -0.11
N ALA A 140 5.04 5.59 -0.09
CA ALA A 140 5.41 6.30 -1.30
C ALA A 140 6.76 7.02 -1.17
N ASP A 141 7.66 6.81 -2.11
CA ASP A 141 8.86 7.65 -2.19
C ASP A 141 8.52 9.08 -2.65
N SER A 142 9.40 10.03 -2.32
CA SER A 142 9.20 11.47 -2.58
C SER A 142 8.91 11.82 -4.03
N SER A 143 9.28 10.97 -5.00
CA SER A 143 8.98 11.22 -6.41
C SER A 143 7.50 11.08 -6.78
N LYS A 144 6.66 10.62 -5.86
CA LYS A 144 5.22 10.42 -6.11
C LYS A 144 4.40 11.68 -5.83
N PHE A 145 4.94 12.62 -5.08
CA PHE A 145 4.26 13.86 -4.73
C PHE A 145 4.23 14.84 -5.91
N GLY A 146 3.14 15.60 -6.00
CA GLY A 146 2.87 16.52 -7.11
C GLY A 146 2.59 15.82 -8.44
N ARG A 147 2.23 14.54 -8.43
CA ARG A 147 1.92 13.75 -9.63
C ARG A 147 0.49 13.24 -9.61
N ARG A 148 -0.08 13.14 -10.81
CA ARG A 148 -1.40 12.54 -11.05
C ARG A 148 -1.24 11.36 -12.00
N GLY A 149 -1.70 10.17 -11.55
CA GLY A 149 -1.85 9.00 -12.41
C GLY A 149 -3.19 9.02 -13.14
N PHE A 150 -3.43 8.04 -14.00
CA PHE A 150 -4.65 7.96 -14.81
C PHE A 150 -5.90 7.62 -14.00
N GLY A 151 -5.80 6.68 -13.04
CA GLY A 151 -6.92 6.24 -12.21
C GLY A 151 -6.89 6.90 -10.83
N LYS A 152 -7.94 7.67 -10.48
CA LYS A 152 -8.12 8.20 -9.12
C LYS A 152 -8.56 7.08 -8.19
N ILE A 153 -7.90 6.96 -7.03
CA ILE A 153 -8.26 6.02 -5.98
C ILE A 153 -9.23 6.70 -5.01
N CYS A 154 -8.77 7.79 -4.37
CA CYS A 154 -9.53 8.55 -3.38
C CYS A 154 -8.98 9.97 -3.25
N SER A 155 -9.65 10.83 -2.50
CA SER A 155 -9.12 12.08 -1.97
C SER A 155 -8.23 11.83 -0.75
N LEU A 156 -7.46 12.84 -0.31
CA LEU A 156 -6.51 12.69 0.79
C LEU A 156 -7.18 12.49 2.16
N ASP A 157 -8.41 12.91 2.33
CA ASP A 157 -9.21 12.72 3.55
C ASP A 157 -9.50 11.25 3.91
N CYS A 158 -9.24 10.32 2.96
CA CYS A 158 -9.33 8.88 3.21
C CYS A 158 -8.02 8.26 3.72
N ILE A 159 -6.98 9.07 3.98
CA ILE A 159 -5.63 8.60 4.31
C ILE A 159 -5.29 9.01 5.74
N ASP A 160 -4.83 8.06 6.53
CA ASP A 160 -4.45 8.30 7.93
C ASP A 160 -2.95 8.57 8.07
N VAL A 161 -2.13 7.83 7.32
CA VAL A 161 -0.66 7.88 7.42
C VAL A 161 -0.02 7.88 6.05
N ILE A 162 1.02 8.69 5.87
CA ILE A 162 1.93 8.61 4.72
C ILE A 162 3.35 8.39 5.23
N ILE A 163 4.01 7.34 4.74
CA ILE A 163 5.43 7.09 5.00
C ILE A 163 6.22 7.38 3.74
N THR A 164 7.19 8.30 3.84
CA THR A 164 7.99 8.75 2.70
C THR A 164 9.45 8.98 3.08
N ASP A 165 10.31 9.20 2.09
CA ASP A 165 11.72 9.57 2.30
C ASP A 165 11.92 11.09 2.42
N SER A 166 13.10 11.48 2.91
CA SER A 166 13.50 12.88 3.14
C SER A 166 13.58 13.76 1.89
N GLY A 167 13.33 13.22 0.70
CA GLY A 167 13.25 13.99 -0.55
C GLY A 167 11.94 14.76 -0.76
N ILE A 168 10.95 14.62 0.13
CA ILE A 168 9.73 15.43 0.11
C ILE A 168 10.05 16.90 0.39
N SER A 169 9.41 17.85 -0.34
CA SER A 169 9.59 19.27 -0.07
C SER A 169 8.92 19.68 1.24
N GLN A 170 9.50 20.67 1.93
CA GLN A 170 8.95 21.18 3.19
C GLN A 170 7.51 21.68 3.03
N SER A 171 7.20 22.39 1.93
CA SER A 171 5.86 22.89 1.65
C SER A 171 4.83 21.77 1.46
N MET A 172 5.23 20.68 0.81
CA MET A 172 4.36 19.51 0.63
C MET A 172 4.15 18.78 1.97
N ALA A 173 5.19 18.60 2.76
CA ALA A 173 5.10 17.98 4.08
C ALA A 173 4.15 18.75 4.99
N GLN A 174 4.33 20.07 5.09
CA GLN A 174 3.47 20.95 5.89
C GLN A 174 1.99 20.87 5.43
N ALA A 175 1.74 20.94 4.13
CA ALA A 175 0.37 20.86 3.61
C ALA A 175 -0.33 19.53 3.94
N ILE A 176 0.41 18.41 3.95
CA ILE A 176 -0.12 17.09 4.33
C ILE A 176 -0.44 17.04 5.82
N GLU A 177 0.45 17.56 6.68
CA GLU A 177 0.22 17.61 8.13
C GLU A 177 -0.95 18.54 8.50
N GLU A 178 -1.11 19.66 7.80
CA GLU A 178 -2.26 20.59 7.96
C GLU A 178 -3.60 19.94 7.60
N MET A 179 -3.60 18.90 6.75
CA MET A 179 -4.78 18.06 6.45
C MET A 179 -5.11 17.05 7.55
N GLY A 180 -4.29 16.96 8.61
CA GLY A 180 -4.46 16.01 9.70
C GLY A 180 -3.92 14.61 9.41
N ILE A 181 -3.15 14.43 8.33
CA ILE A 181 -2.53 13.16 7.97
C ILE A 181 -1.21 13.01 8.73
N GLU A 182 -1.00 11.88 9.39
CA GLU A 182 0.28 11.55 10.03
C GLU A 182 1.36 11.34 8.96
N LEU A 183 2.42 12.17 8.97
CA LEU A 183 3.52 12.08 8.02
C LEU A 183 4.78 11.54 8.70
N ILE A 184 5.26 10.37 8.24
CA ILE A 184 6.49 9.74 8.72
C ILE A 184 7.57 9.89 7.65
N ILE A 185 8.61 10.67 7.93
CA ILE A 185 9.73 10.91 7.01
C ILE A 185 10.95 10.10 7.49
N VAL A 186 11.55 9.30 6.56
CA VAL A 186 12.65 8.37 6.84
C VAL A 186 13.88 8.59 5.94
#